data_c546638a17d23ffecada4704ecb5830d
#
_entry.id   c546638a17d23ffecada4704ecb5830d
#
_cell.length_a   1.000
_cell.length_b   1.000
_cell.length_c   1.000
_cell.angle_alpha   90.00
_cell.angle_beta   90.00
_cell.angle_gamma   90.00
#
_symmetry.space_group_name_H-M   'P 1'
#
loop_
_entity.id
_entity.type
_entity.pdbx_description
1 polymer ?
#
loop_
_entity_poly.entity_id
_entity_poly.type
_entity_poly.pdbx_seq_one_letter_code
_entity_poly.pdbx_strand_id
1 'polypeptide(L)'
;MNQTQYLAGQVSDFADWLASRLSGAPIHFSAPGTASYVHLHHAMSAYQWPPRAKAPLPISAPGFPYRHPVVPPLLRNSNLATNAAVLATLQRELRNAYTGGTANPLELAGVVAAIFHWGGVYTSKGNKPWLLQNHLALHTVLRGVELDHSRGDDTTTITGLRFNSGMTKVYSLLIDDFIIYDSRVAAALAWLVHRWWVVDLRKSVNGLPSVRSGQISIQFLDLKRS
;
A
#
# COMPACT_ATOMS: atom_id res chain seq x y z
N MET A 1 -4.92 -17.20 12.24
CA MET A 1 -5.50 -16.19 13.17
C MET A 1 -6.50 -15.42 12.36
N ASN A 2 -7.77 -15.40 12.76
CA ASN A 2 -8.79 -14.62 12.05
C ASN A 2 -8.77 -13.13 12.51
N GLN A 3 -9.47 -12.27 11.77
CA GLN A 3 -9.52 -10.84 12.03
C GLN A 3 -9.97 -10.51 13.47
N THR A 4 -10.97 -11.20 14.00
CA THR A 4 -11.48 -11.00 15.35
C THR A 4 -10.43 -11.29 16.41
N GLN A 5 -9.66 -12.36 16.26
CA GLN A 5 -8.57 -12.70 17.17
C GLN A 5 -7.42 -11.67 17.11
N TYR A 6 -7.14 -11.17 15.88
CA TYR A 6 -6.10 -10.16 15.68
C TYR A 6 -6.46 -8.80 16.31
N LEU A 7 -7.73 -8.39 16.21
CA LEU A 7 -8.22 -7.11 16.72
C LEU A 7 -8.55 -7.12 18.23
N ALA A 8 -8.15 -8.15 18.96
CA ALA A 8 -8.39 -8.20 20.40
C ALA A 8 -7.36 -7.38 21.22
N GLY A 9 -7.79 -6.87 22.35
CA GLY A 9 -6.91 -6.23 23.34
C GLY A 9 -6.20 -4.98 22.81
N GLN A 10 -4.87 -4.92 22.98
CA GLN A 10 -4.07 -3.74 22.65
C GLN A 10 -4.12 -3.32 21.18
N VAL A 11 -4.40 -4.23 20.26
CA VAL A 11 -4.56 -3.88 18.83
C VAL A 11 -5.84 -3.08 18.63
N SER A 12 -6.94 -3.47 19.30
CA SER A 12 -8.19 -2.70 19.30
C SER A 12 -7.98 -1.32 19.90
N ASP A 13 -7.35 -1.23 21.06
CA ASP A 13 -7.08 0.05 21.73
C ASP A 13 -6.26 1.00 20.84
N PHE A 14 -5.25 0.46 20.14
CA PHE A 14 -4.47 1.24 19.18
C PHE A 14 -5.31 1.66 17.97
N ALA A 15 -6.16 0.77 17.45
CA ALA A 15 -7.02 1.07 16.31
C ALA A 15 -8.01 2.21 16.65
N ASP A 16 -8.62 2.18 17.82
CA ASP A 16 -9.53 3.23 18.31
C ASP A 16 -8.79 4.56 18.50
N TRP A 17 -7.60 4.51 19.10
CA TRP A 17 -6.74 5.69 19.20
C TRP A 17 -6.41 6.27 17.84
N LEU A 18 -5.98 5.42 16.87
CA LEU A 18 -5.64 5.86 15.52
C LEU A 18 -6.86 6.43 14.78
N ALA A 19 -8.02 5.80 14.90
CA ALA A 19 -9.27 6.29 14.33
C ALA A 19 -9.60 7.70 14.82
N SER A 20 -9.41 7.97 16.12
CA SER A 20 -9.61 9.32 16.68
C SER A 20 -8.66 10.36 16.05
N ARG A 21 -7.38 9.98 15.79
CA ARG A 21 -6.40 10.88 15.16
C ARG A 21 -6.71 11.14 13.68
N LEU A 22 -7.19 10.13 12.97
CA LEU A 22 -7.65 10.27 11.58
C LEU A 22 -8.93 11.13 11.51
N SER A 23 -9.79 11.06 12.51
CA SER A 23 -11.01 11.88 12.62
C SER A 23 -10.77 13.31 13.13
N GLY A 24 -9.53 13.72 13.33
CA GLY A 24 -9.17 15.11 13.62
C GLY A 24 -8.64 15.38 15.02
N ALA A 25 -8.51 14.38 15.88
CA ALA A 25 -7.84 14.60 17.17
C ALA A 25 -6.35 14.97 16.95
N PRO A 26 -5.80 15.92 17.73
CA PRO A 26 -4.43 16.41 17.51
C PRO A 26 -3.36 15.36 17.84
N ILE A 27 -2.28 15.37 17.09
CA ILE A 27 -1.14 14.45 17.27
C ILE A 27 0.22 15.15 17.16
N HIS A 28 0.35 16.41 17.13
CA HIS A 28 1.58 17.20 17.05
C HIS A 28 2.84 16.42 16.60
N PHE A 29 3.31 16.69 15.42
CA PHE A 29 4.54 16.09 14.90
C PHE A 29 5.26 17.02 13.94
N SER A 30 6.57 16.81 13.82
CA SER A 30 7.41 17.51 12.85
C SER A 30 8.35 16.49 12.22
N ALA A 31 8.64 16.66 10.93
CA ALA A 31 9.73 15.95 10.29
C ALA A 31 10.94 16.90 10.12
N PRO A 32 12.17 16.39 10.17
CA PRO A 32 13.37 17.23 9.98
C PRO A 32 13.28 18.05 8.69
N GLY A 33 13.47 19.37 8.79
CA GLY A 33 13.43 20.28 7.65
C GLY A 33 12.02 20.58 7.09
N THR A 34 10.97 20.20 7.79
CA THR A 34 9.57 20.46 7.39
C THR A 34 8.82 21.26 8.44
N ALA A 35 7.63 21.75 8.04
CA ALA A 35 6.72 22.39 8.97
C ALA A 35 6.22 21.41 10.05
N SER A 36 5.88 21.95 11.21
CA SER A 36 5.18 21.19 12.25
C SER A 36 3.71 21.05 11.92
N TYR A 37 3.16 19.87 12.18
CA TYR A 37 1.75 19.54 11.96
C TYR A 37 1.07 19.23 13.28
N VAL A 38 -0.20 19.65 13.40
CA VAL A 38 -1.03 19.37 14.57
C VAL A 38 -1.94 18.17 14.31
N HIS A 39 -2.32 17.94 13.07
CA HIS A 39 -3.25 16.88 12.66
C HIS A 39 -2.70 16.08 11.48
N LEU A 40 -3.04 14.80 11.39
CA LEU A 40 -2.62 13.95 10.27
C LEU A 40 -3.11 14.47 8.91
N HIS A 41 -4.33 15.01 8.85
CA HIS A 41 -4.87 15.56 7.61
C HIS A 41 -4.12 16.82 7.11
N HIS A 42 -3.50 17.60 8.01
CA HIS A 42 -2.65 18.71 7.58
C HIS A 42 -1.40 18.21 6.84
N ALA A 43 -0.83 17.09 7.24
CA ALA A 43 0.29 16.50 6.50
C ALA A 43 -0.14 15.95 5.13
N MET A 44 -1.38 15.50 4.97
CA MET A 44 -1.92 15.08 3.68
C MET A 44 -1.98 16.25 2.68
N SER A 45 -2.28 17.46 3.12
CA SER A 45 -2.31 18.64 2.24
C SER A 45 -0.92 19.00 1.68
N ALA A 46 0.14 18.62 2.40
CA ALA A 46 1.53 18.80 1.98
C ALA A 46 2.07 17.60 1.18
N TYR A 47 1.23 16.59 0.88
CA TYR A 47 1.65 15.40 0.16
C TYR A 47 2.15 15.74 -1.24
N GLN A 48 3.31 15.19 -1.58
CA GLN A 48 3.94 15.33 -2.89
C GLN A 48 4.55 13.99 -3.34
N TRP A 49 4.27 13.57 -4.55
CA TRP A 49 4.80 12.36 -5.16
C TRP A 49 4.77 12.46 -6.68
N PRO A 50 5.75 11.96 -7.41
CA PRO A 50 7.03 11.37 -6.97
C PRO A 50 8.11 12.44 -6.72
N PRO A 51 9.22 12.10 -6.06
CA PRO A 51 10.33 13.04 -5.83
C PRO A 51 11.09 13.39 -7.12
N ARG A 52 10.91 12.61 -8.18
CA ARG A 52 11.43 12.85 -9.54
C ARG A 52 10.32 12.58 -10.54
N ALA A 53 10.26 13.38 -11.61
CA ALA A 53 9.34 13.13 -12.71
C ALA A 53 9.50 11.69 -13.22
N LYS A 54 8.40 11.01 -13.48
CA LYS A 54 8.39 9.67 -14.04
C LYS A 54 8.24 9.75 -15.54
N ALA A 55 9.17 9.11 -16.26
CA ALA A 55 8.97 8.86 -17.68
C ALA A 55 7.69 8.04 -17.88
N PRO A 56 6.93 8.27 -18.94
CA PRO A 56 5.80 7.41 -19.28
C PRO A 56 6.27 5.96 -19.40
N LEU A 57 5.45 5.03 -18.86
CA LEU A 57 5.71 3.61 -19.10
C LEU A 57 5.47 3.35 -20.60
N PRO A 58 6.41 2.77 -21.34
CA PRO A 58 6.22 2.53 -22.75
C PRO A 58 5.05 1.57 -23.00
N ILE A 59 4.19 1.88 -23.98
CA ILE A 59 3.00 1.10 -24.32
C ILE A 59 3.39 -0.31 -24.79
N SER A 60 4.57 -0.44 -25.43
CA SER A 60 5.17 -1.72 -25.73
C SER A 60 6.67 -1.63 -25.50
N ALA A 61 7.19 -2.44 -24.60
CA ALA A 61 8.63 -2.61 -24.44
C ALA A 61 9.00 -4.05 -24.79
N PRO A 62 10.21 -4.32 -25.27
CA PRO A 62 10.69 -5.69 -25.46
C PRO A 62 10.47 -6.49 -24.16
N GLY A 63 9.78 -7.64 -24.26
CA GLY A 63 9.38 -8.45 -23.11
C GLY A 63 8.14 -7.94 -22.35
N PHE A 64 7.41 -6.98 -22.91
CA PHE A 64 6.12 -6.49 -22.41
C PHE A 64 5.10 -6.45 -23.54
N PRO A 65 4.35 -7.52 -23.77
CA PRO A 65 3.34 -7.57 -24.83
C PRO A 65 2.05 -6.82 -24.44
N TYR A 66 2.00 -6.13 -23.29
CA TYR A 66 0.78 -5.56 -22.77
C TYR A 66 0.54 -4.13 -23.24
N ARG A 67 -0.71 -3.80 -23.45
CA ARG A 67 -1.16 -2.40 -23.52
C ARG A 67 -1.30 -1.86 -22.09
N HIS A 68 -0.62 -0.74 -21.83
CA HIS A 68 -0.82 -0.01 -20.58
C HIS A 68 -1.93 1.00 -20.74
N PRO A 69 -2.72 1.25 -19.70
CA PRO A 69 -3.67 2.36 -19.72
C PRO A 69 -2.92 3.68 -19.88
N VAL A 70 -3.53 4.60 -20.60
CA VAL A 70 -3.03 5.98 -20.66
C VAL A 70 -3.36 6.65 -19.34
N VAL A 71 -2.35 6.97 -18.57
CA VAL A 71 -2.50 7.72 -17.32
C VAL A 71 -1.84 9.09 -17.44
N PRO A 72 -2.37 10.10 -16.77
CA PRO A 72 -1.73 11.42 -16.74
C PRO A 72 -0.29 11.32 -16.27
N PRO A 73 0.65 12.07 -16.86
CA PRO A 73 2.04 12.06 -16.45
C PRO A 73 2.17 12.63 -15.04
N LEU A 74 2.97 11.98 -14.20
CA LEU A 74 3.34 12.50 -12.88
C LEU A 74 4.63 13.30 -13.00
N LEU A 75 4.49 14.61 -12.84
CA LEU A 75 5.61 15.52 -12.72
C LEU A 75 6.25 15.38 -11.33
N ARG A 76 7.47 15.90 -11.19
CA ARG A 76 8.12 15.96 -9.89
C ARG A 76 7.25 16.73 -8.89
N ASN A 77 7.11 16.17 -7.68
CA ASN A 77 6.36 16.79 -6.59
C ASN A 77 4.89 17.09 -6.92
N SER A 78 4.26 16.26 -7.76
CA SER A 78 2.81 16.35 -7.98
C SER A 78 2.06 16.25 -6.66
N ASN A 79 1.09 17.13 -6.47
CA ASN A 79 0.30 17.22 -5.24
C ASN A 79 -0.69 16.06 -5.08
N LEU A 80 -1.38 16.04 -3.94
CA LEU A 80 -2.37 15.01 -3.63
C LEU A 80 -3.48 14.90 -4.68
N ALA A 81 -4.02 16.02 -5.17
CA ALA A 81 -5.11 16.02 -6.15
C ALA A 81 -4.69 15.38 -7.48
N THR A 82 -3.50 15.72 -7.98
CA THR A 82 -2.95 15.11 -9.20
C THR A 82 -2.74 13.60 -9.02
N ASN A 83 -2.19 13.18 -7.88
CA ASN A 83 -2.01 11.76 -7.59
C ASN A 83 -3.35 11.03 -7.45
N ALA A 84 -4.35 11.63 -6.81
CA ALA A 84 -5.70 11.08 -6.68
C ALA A 84 -6.34 10.86 -8.07
N ALA A 85 -6.20 11.80 -8.99
CA ALA A 85 -6.72 11.66 -10.35
C ALA A 85 -6.05 10.50 -11.12
N VAL A 86 -4.73 10.34 -10.97
CA VAL A 86 -4.01 9.19 -11.54
C VAL A 86 -4.47 7.88 -10.93
N LEU A 87 -4.61 7.82 -9.61
CA LEU A 87 -5.09 6.62 -8.92
C LEU A 87 -6.52 6.26 -9.28
N ALA A 88 -7.42 7.24 -9.39
CA ALA A 88 -8.79 7.01 -9.83
C ALA A 88 -8.83 6.43 -11.26
N THR A 89 -7.96 6.91 -12.16
CA THR A 89 -7.82 6.34 -13.50
C THR A 89 -7.34 4.89 -13.44
N LEU A 90 -6.27 4.62 -12.69
CA LEU A 90 -5.72 3.27 -12.53
C LEU A 90 -6.73 2.30 -11.89
N GLN A 91 -7.48 2.76 -10.90
CA GLN A 91 -8.53 1.98 -10.26
C GLN A 91 -9.64 1.60 -11.24
N ARG A 92 -10.13 2.57 -12.01
CA ARG A 92 -11.17 2.31 -13.03
C ARG A 92 -10.68 1.30 -14.07
N GLU A 93 -9.49 1.50 -14.62
CA GLU A 93 -8.93 0.60 -15.62
C GLU A 93 -8.67 -0.81 -15.05
N LEU A 94 -8.21 -0.90 -13.79
CA LEU A 94 -8.02 -2.17 -13.09
C LEU A 94 -9.36 -2.92 -12.93
N ARG A 95 -10.39 -2.24 -12.44
CA ARG A 95 -11.71 -2.84 -12.25
C ARG A 95 -12.34 -3.26 -13.59
N ASN A 96 -12.20 -2.45 -14.63
CA ASN A 96 -12.68 -2.80 -15.96
C ASN A 96 -11.96 -4.04 -16.52
N ALA A 97 -10.63 -4.11 -16.43
CA ALA A 97 -9.86 -5.26 -16.91
C ALA A 97 -10.11 -6.53 -16.06
N TYR A 98 -10.47 -6.37 -14.79
CA TYR A 98 -10.75 -7.47 -13.88
C TYR A 98 -12.17 -8.03 -14.03
N THR A 99 -13.18 -7.16 -14.21
CA THR A 99 -14.60 -7.56 -14.29
C THR A 99 -15.09 -7.82 -15.71
N GLY A 100 -14.34 -7.42 -16.73
CA GLY A 100 -14.67 -7.69 -18.12
C GLY A 100 -14.85 -9.18 -18.35
N GLY A 101 -16.03 -9.60 -18.80
CA GLY A 101 -16.48 -10.99 -18.84
C GLY A 101 -15.65 -11.95 -19.71
N THR A 102 -14.64 -11.45 -20.39
CA THR A 102 -13.49 -12.17 -20.95
C THR A 102 -12.26 -11.42 -20.49
N ALA A 103 -11.86 -11.60 -19.24
CA ALA A 103 -10.68 -10.95 -18.70
C ALA A 103 -9.50 -11.19 -19.66
N ASN A 104 -9.09 -10.15 -20.38
CA ASN A 104 -7.90 -10.22 -21.20
C ASN A 104 -6.69 -10.18 -20.26
N PRO A 105 -5.95 -11.29 -20.06
CA PRO A 105 -4.83 -11.32 -19.11
C PRO A 105 -3.76 -10.27 -19.44
N LEU A 106 -3.63 -9.89 -20.70
CA LEU A 106 -2.67 -8.90 -21.14
C LEU A 106 -3.09 -7.47 -20.75
N GLU A 107 -4.37 -7.16 -20.80
CA GLU A 107 -4.88 -5.86 -20.32
C GLU A 107 -4.73 -5.75 -18.82
N LEU A 108 -5.15 -6.77 -18.08
CA LEU A 108 -5.02 -6.81 -16.63
C LEU A 108 -3.55 -6.65 -16.18
N ALA A 109 -2.63 -7.38 -16.84
CA ALA A 109 -1.21 -7.26 -16.56
C ALA A 109 -0.66 -5.87 -16.94
N GLY A 110 -1.16 -5.26 -18.00
CA GLY A 110 -0.79 -3.90 -18.39
C GLY A 110 -1.17 -2.86 -17.35
N VAL A 111 -2.37 -2.96 -16.79
CA VAL A 111 -2.81 -2.07 -15.69
C VAL A 111 -1.98 -2.30 -14.43
N VAL A 112 -1.70 -3.56 -14.06
CA VAL A 112 -0.84 -3.87 -12.91
C VAL A 112 0.58 -3.32 -13.11
N ALA A 113 1.13 -3.42 -14.32
CA ALA A 113 2.42 -2.80 -14.64
C ALA A 113 2.40 -1.27 -14.46
N ALA A 114 1.32 -0.61 -14.88
CA ALA A 114 1.15 0.83 -14.71
C ALA A 114 1.04 1.22 -13.21
N ILE A 115 0.35 0.43 -12.41
CA ILE A 115 0.27 0.61 -10.94
C ILE A 115 1.66 0.46 -10.30
N PHE A 116 2.41 -0.56 -10.69
CA PHE A 116 3.79 -0.74 -10.21
C PHE A 116 4.68 0.43 -10.63
N HIS A 117 4.50 0.94 -11.84
CA HIS A 117 5.24 2.09 -12.33
C HIS A 117 4.89 3.36 -11.56
N TRP A 118 3.60 3.64 -11.34
CA TRP A 118 3.16 4.73 -10.46
C TRP A 118 3.82 4.63 -9.08
N GLY A 119 3.78 3.44 -8.46
CA GLY A 119 4.38 3.18 -7.15
C GLY A 119 5.91 3.21 -7.11
N GLY A 120 6.60 3.30 -8.26
CA GLY A 120 8.06 3.26 -8.35
C GLY A 120 8.67 1.89 -8.06
N VAL A 121 7.89 0.83 -8.21
CA VAL A 121 8.29 -0.54 -7.83
C VAL A 121 8.30 -1.52 -9.02
N TYR A 122 8.06 -1.02 -10.24
CA TYR A 122 7.97 -1.86 -11.44
C TYR A 122 9.23 -2.68 -11.69
N THR A 123 10.39 -2.04 -11.66
CA THR A 123 11.69 -2.69 -11.88
C THR A 123 12.33 -3.24 -10.62
N SER A 124 11.74 -2.93 -9.44
CA SER A 124 12.30 -3.32 -8.15
C SER A 124 11.73 -4.65 -7.65
N LYS A 125 12.50 -5.33 -6.82
CA LYS A 125 12.08 -6.52 -6.05
C LYS A 125 11.45 -7.62 -6.90
N GLY A 126 11.87 -7.76 -8.17
CA GLY A 126 11.39 -8.82 -9.06
C GLY A 126 9.93 -8.68 -9.50
N ASN A 127 9.32 -7.49 -9.41
CA ASN A 127 7.91 -7.32 -9.80
C ASN A 127 7.70 -7.50 -11.30
N LYS A 128 8.58 -6.93 -12.14
CA LYS A 128 8.51 -7.11 -13.58
C LYS A 128 8.60 -8.58 -14.01
N PRO A 129 9.65 -9.34 -13.65
CA PRO A 129 9.73 -10.76 -14.05
C PRO A 129 8.59 -11.60 -13.46
N TRP A 130 8.16 -11.33 -12.22
CA TRP A 130 7.01 -12.04 -11.66
C TRP A 130 5.73 -11.78 -12.47
N LEU A 131 5.46 -10.54 -12.84
CA LEU A 131 4.27 -10.20 -13.65
C LEU A 131 4.30 -10.88 -15.01
N LEU A 132 5.46 -10.91 -15.67
CA LEU A 132 5.65 -11.62 -16.93
C LEU A 132 5.37 -13.12 -16.83
N GLN A 133 5.79 -13.76 -15.75
CA GLN A 133 5.61 -15.19 -15.51
C GLN A 133 4.18 -15.54 -15.10
N ASN A 134 3.47 -14.64 -14.41
CA ASN A 134 2.19 -14.94 -13.76
C ASN A 134 0.98 -14.23 -14.38
N HIS A 135 1.14 -13.52 -15.50
CA HIS A 135 0.06 -12.72 -16.07
C HIS A 135 -1.20 -13.54 -16.40
N LEU A 136 -1.05 -14.80 -16.83
CA LEU A 136 -2.18 -15.69 -17.11
C LEU A 136 -2.94 -16.13 -15.85
N ALA A 137 -2.25 -16.22 -14.71
CA ALA A 137 -2.83 -16.58 -13.42
C ALA A 137 -3.27 -15.36 -12.60
N LEU A 138 -2.99 -14.15 -13.07
CA LEU A 138 -3.17 -12.91 -12.32
C LEU A 138 -4.62 -12.71 -11.84
N HIS A 139 -5.60 -12.97 -12.71
CA HIS A 139 -7.02 -12.89 -12.34
C HIS A 139 -7.37 -13.85 -11.19
N THR A 140 -6.88 -15.08 -11.25
CA THR A 140 -7.11 -16.08 -10.19
C THR A 140 -6.50 -15.65 -8.86
N VAL A 141 -5.28 -15.11 -8.89
CA VAL A 141 -4.61 -14.58 -7.69
C VAL A 141 -5.40 -13.41 -7.08
N LEU A 142 -5.81 -12.44 -7.90
CA LEU A 142 -6.59 -11.29 -7.44
C LEU A 142 -7.95 -11.72 -6.87
N ARG A 143 -8.62 -12.67 -7.53
CA ARG A 143 -9.91 -13.20 -7.06
C ARG A 143 -9.77 -13.93 -5.72
N GLY A 144 -8.69 -14.69 -5.55
CA GLY A 144 -8.39 -15.36 -4.27
C GLY A 144 -8.25 -14.34 -3.14
N VAL A 145 -7.45 -13.27 -3.35
CA VAL A 145 -7.26 -12.22 -2.34
C VAL A 145 -8.56 -11.49 -2.01
N GLU A 146 -9.37 -11.16 -3.02
CA GLU A 146 -10.68 -10.51 -2.81
C GLU A 146 -11.61 -11.39 -1.96
N LEU A 147 -11.69 -12.70 -2.26
CA LEU A 147 -12.53 -13.64 -1.52
C LEU A 147 -12.06 -13.83 -0.08
N ASP A 148 -10.76 -14.02 0.14
CA ASP A 148 -10.23 -14.20 1.50
C ASP A 148 -10.36 -12.92 2.32
N HIS A 149 -10.14 -11.75 1.69
CA HIS A 149 -10.38 -10.47 2.36
C HIS A 149 -11.84 -10.30 2.79
N SER A 150 -12.79 -10.63 1.91
CA SER A 150 -14.23 -10.53 2.21
C SER A 150 -14.70 -11.48 3.31
N ARG A 151 -14.01 -12.61 3.49
CA ARG A 151 -14.29 -13.60 4.55
C ARG A 151 -13.56 -13.34 5.85
N GLY A 152 -12.55 -12.44 5.84
CA GLY A 152 -11.62 -12.27 6.94
C GLY A 152 -10.69 -13.48 7.13
N ASP A 153 -10.47 -14.24 6.08
CA ASP A 153 -9.62 -15.44 6.08
C ASP A 153 -8.15 -15.11 5.88
N ASP A 154 -7.29 -16.11 6.10
CA ASP A 154 -5.85 -16.02 5.86
C ASP A 154 -5.55 -16.29 4.38
N THR A 155 -4.94 -15.33 3.70
CA THR A 155 -4.58 -15.40 2.28
C THR A 155 -3.36 -16.28 1.97
N THR A 156 -2.78 -16.95 2.95
CA THR A 156 -1.57 -17.78 2.78
C THR A 156 -1.78 -19.01 1.89
N THR A 157 -3.02 -19.43 1.71
CA THR A 157 -3.39 -20.60 0.91
C THR A 157 -3.51 -20.32 -0.60
N ILE A 158 -3.45 -19.07 -1.03
CA ILE A 158 -3.62 -18.70 -2.44
C ILE A 158 -2.38 -19.09 -3.24
N THR A 159 -2.53 -19.99 -4.19
CA THR A 159 -1.44 -20.37 -5.09
C THR A 159 -0.98 -19.19 -5.92
N GLY A 160 0.34 -18.93 -5.93
CA GLY A 160 0.92 -17.80 -6.64
C GLY A 160 0.73 -16.45 -5.95
N LEU A 161 0.21 -16.42 -4.72
CA LEU A 161 0.08 -15.21 -3.92
C LEU A 161 1.42 -14.48 -3.85
N ARG A 162 1.38 -13.20 -4.16
CA ARG A 162 2.50 -12.30 -3.95
C ARG A 162 2.07 -11.16 -3.04
N PHE A 163 2.66 -11.08 -1.87
CA PHE A 163 2.41 -10.00 -0.92
C PHE A 163 3.66 -9.15 -0.76
N ASN A 164 3.69 -8.00 -1.41
CA ASN A 164 4.78 -7.04 -1.34
C ASN A 164 4.28 -5.62 -1.63
N SER A 165 5.15 -4.64 -1.50
CA SER A 165 4.83 -3.22 -1.70
C SER A 165 4.26 -2.88 -3.09
N GLY A 166 4.46 -3.71 -4.10
CA GLY A 166 3.84 -3.57 -5.42
C GLY A 166 2.42 -4.08 -5.41
N MET A 167 2.22 -5.34 -5.03
CA MET A 167 0.91 -5.98 -5.06
C MET A 167 -0.07 -5.38 -4.05
N THR A 168 0.38 -4.90 -2.89
CA THR A 168 -0.53 -4.19 -1.97
C THR A 168 -1.13 -2.92 -2.58
N LYS A 169 -0.46 -2.28 -3.54
CA LYS A 169 -1.02 -1.17 -4.30
C LYS A 169 -2.10 -1.62 -5.29
N VAL A 170 -1.92 -2.81 -5.89
CA VAL A 170 -2.95 -3.41 -6.76
C VAL A 170 -4.17 -3.79 -5.94
N TYR A 171 -3.96 -4.48 -4.81
CA TYR A 171 -5.06 -4.88 -3.92
C TYR A 171 -5.85 -3.69 -3.41
N SER A 172 -5.18 -2.60 -3.01
CA SER A 172 -5.86 -1.39 -2.51
C SER A 172 -6.66 -0.62 -3.57
N LEU A 173 -6.38 -0.82 -4.84
CA LEU A 173 -7.18 -0.25 -5.94
C LEU A 173 -8.31 -1.17 -6.39
N LEU A 174 -8.23 -2.46 -6.09
CA LEU A 174 -9.24 -3.45 -6.45
C LEU A 174 -10.27 -3.66 -5.35
N ILE A 175 -9.82 -3.80 -4.12
CA ILE A 175 -10.60 -4.22 -2.95
C ILE A 175 -10.85 -3.01 -2.08
N ASP A 176 -12.12 -2.75 -1.77
CA ASP A 176 -12.49 -1.69 -0.85
C ASP A 176 -11.96 -2.04 0.56
N ASP A 177 -11.60 -1.03 1.33
CA ASP A 177 -11.02 -1.15 2.69
C ASP A 177 -9.65 -1.84 2.76
N PHE A 178 -9.02 -2.15 1.62
CA PHE A 178 -7.65 -2.63 1.59
C PHE A 178 -6.67 -1.46 1.50
N ILE A 179 -5.72 -1.37 2.43
CA ILE A 179 -4.73 -0.29 2.46
C ILE A 179 -3.41 -0.70 1.81
N ILE A 180 -2.76 0.26 1.17
CA ILE A 180 -1.39 0.08 0.68
C ILE A 180 -0.47 -0.22 1.87
N TYR A 181 0.37 -1.25 1.73
CA TYR A 181 1.41 -1.55 2.70
C TYR A 181 2.78 -1.53 2.03
N ASP A 182 3.51 -0.45 2.23
CA ASP A 182 4.90 -0.29 1.80
C ASP A 182 5.77 0.23 2.96
N SER A 183 7.07 0.38 2.69
CA SER A 183 8.01 0.80 3.73
C SER A 183 7.68 2.15 4.38
N ARG A 184 6.99 3.06 3.67
CA ARG A 184 6.58 4.36 4.23
C ARG A 184 5.39 4.21 5.15
N VAL A 185 4.40 3.40 4.74
CA VAL A 185 3.24 3.07 5.59
C VAL A 185 3.71 2.30 6.81
N ALA A 186 4.61 1.33 6.65
CA ALA A 186 5.20 0.61 7.77
C ALA A 186 5.92 1.54 8.74
N ALA A 187 6.74 2.47 8.25
CA ALA A 187 7.44 3.44 9.07
C ALA A 187 6.48 4.40 9.79
N ALA A 188 5.44 4.87 9.10
CA ALA A 188 4.41 5.73 9.70
C ALA A 188 3.63 5.01 10.80
N LEU A 189 3.20 3.76 10.56
CA LEU A 189 2.53 2.95 11.57
C LEU A 189 3.44 2.65 12.76
N ALA A 190 4.70 2.35 12.52
CA ALA A 190 5.69 2.15 13.57
C ALA A 190 5.82 3.39 14.46
N TRP A 191 5.91 4.57 13.84
CA TRP A 191 5.96 5.83 14.57
C TRP A 191 4.68 6.10 15.37
N LEU A 192 3.51 5.82 14.77
CA LEU A 192 2.21 6.00 15.43
C LEU A 192 2.05 5.05 16.63
N VAL A 193 2.44 3.78 16.50
CA VAL A 193 2.44 2.82 17.61
C VAL A 193 3.38 3.27 18.75
N HIS A 194 4.61 3.70 18.39
CA HIS A 194 5.54 4.24 19.38
C HIS A 194 4.97 5.47 20.09
N ARG A 195 4.38 6.40 19.34
CA ARG A 195 3.76 7.60 19.87
C ARG A 195 2.64 7.28 20.86
N TRP A 196 1.71 6.41 20.45
CA TRP A 196 0.62 5.95 21.30
C TRP A 196 1.13 5.29 22.59
N TRP A 197 2.08 4.36 22.44
CA TRP A 197 2.56 3.58 23.57
C TRP A 197 3.39 4.38 24.57
N VAL A 198 4.37 5.13 24.06
CA VAL A 198 5.33 5.82 24.93
C VAL A 198 4.82 7.16 25.42
N VAL A 199 4.17 7.93 24.56
CA VAL A 199 3.77 9.30 24.90
C VAL A 199 2.38 9.32 25.51
N ASP A 200 1.39 8.72 24.84
CA ASP A 200 0.00 8.84 25.26
C ASP A 200 -0.31 7.87 26.44
N LEU A 201 0.17 6.63 26.38
CA LEU A 201 0.01 5.67 27.49
C LEU A 201 1.12 5.73 28.54
N ARG A 202 2.20 6.50 28.29
CA ARG A 202 3.38 6.62 29.17
C ARG A 202 4.00 5.27 29.58
N LYS A 203 3.97 4.29 28.67
CA LYS A 203 4.53 2.97 28.90
C LYS A 203 6.00 2.90 28.45
N SER A 204 6.77 1.99 29.08
CA SER A 204 8.15 1.77 28.68
C SER A 204 8.27 1.20 27.26
N VAL A 205 9.26 1.63 26.50
CA VAL A 205 9.58 1.10 25.16
C VAL A 205 9.81 -0.42 25.20
N ASN A 206 10.39 -0.92 26.29
CA ASN A 206 10.66 -2.36 26.46
C ASN A 206 9.36 -3.19 26.65
N GLY A 207 8.24 -2.55 26.93
CA GLY A 207 6.92 -3.18 27.05
C GLY A 207 6.10 -3.11 25.76
N LEU A 208 6.66 -2.63 24.64
CA LEU A 208 5.96 -2.67 23.37
C LEU A 208 5.60 -4.12 23.02
N PRO A 209 4.33 -4.39 22.67
CA PRO A 209 3.93 -5.71 22.26
C PRO A 209 4.80 -6.17 21.10
N SER A 210 5.51 -7.28 21.26
CA SER A 210 6.15 -7.93 20.13
C SER A 210 5.04 -8.55 19.30
N VAL A 211 4.72 -7.96 18.16
CA VAL A 211 3.88 -8.63 17.17
C VAL A 211 4.67 -9.81 16.63
N ARG A 212 4.56 -10.96 17.27
CA ARG A 212 4.97 -12.22 16.69
C ARG A 212 3.91 -12.67 15.70
N SER A 213 3.88 -12.09 14.53
CA SER A 213 3.41 -12.85 13.38
C SER A 213 4.57 -13.76 12.99
N GLY A 214 4.33 -15.05 12.90
CA GLY A 214 5.38 -16.03 12.69
C GLY A 214 6.20 -15.73 11.46
N GLN A 215 7.36 -15.10 11.64
CA GLN A 215 8.47 -14.78 10.74
C GLN A 215 8.74 -13.30 10.42
N ILE A 216 7.94 -12.32 10.82
CA ILE A 216 8.34 -10.92 10.66
C ILE A 216 8.42 -10.28 12.04
N SER A 217 9.58 -10.36 12.66
CA SER A 217 9.91 -9.48 13.77
C SER A 217 10.21 -8.10 13.16
N ILE A 218 9.24 -7.20 13.24
CA ILE A 218 9.51 -5.79 12.98
C ILE A 218 10.26 -5.28 14.21
N GLN A 219 11.59 -5.30 14.13
CA GLN A 219 12.42 -4.61 15.11
C GLN A 219 12.31 -3.12 14.83
N PHE A 220 11.51 -2.42 15.63
CA PHE A 220 11.30 -0.98 15.56
C PHE A 220 12.55 -0.13 15.82
N LEU A 221 13.69 -0.72 16.11
CA LEU A 221 14.89 -0.02 16.55
C LEU A 221 15.89 0.33 15.44
N ASP A 222 15.67 -0.06 14.19
CA ASP A 222 16.61 0.22 13.09
C ASP A 222 16.30 1.49 12.27
N LEU A 223 15.34 2.30 12.67
CA LEU A 223 15.03 3.58 12.00
C LEU A 223 16.08 4.69 12.21
N LYS A 224 17.15 4.42 12.96
CA LYS A 224 18.27 5.37 13.15
C LYS A 224 19.39 5.29 12.10
N ARG A 225 19.28 4.41 11.09
CA ARG A 225 20.30 4.23 10.06
C ARG A 225 19.71 4.29 8.65
N SER A 226 19.17 5.42 8.28
CA SER A 226 19.08 5.80 6.85
C SER A 226 18.91 7.31 6.72
#